data_a54f3b1f4be7f3d6a98f14a973ac2d7a
#
_entry.id   a54f3b1f4be7f3d6a98f14a973ac2d7a
#
_cell.length_a   1.000
_cell.length_b   1.000
_cell.length_c   1.000
_cell.angle_alpha   90.00
_cell.angle_beta   90.00
_cell.angle_gamma   90.00
#
_symmetry.space_group_name_H-M   'P 1'
#
loop_
_entity.id
_entity.type
_entity.pdbx_description
1 polymer ?
#
loop_
_entity_poly.entity_id
_entity_poly.type
_entity_poly.pdbx_seq_one_letter_code
_entity_poly.pdbx_strand_id
1 'polypeptide(L)'
;MHIKQIYGTAKWSYLSDPDEGFGSRKYHVVLEVPKNEATEHMADIKKIVGAEIVEQGKTTPNATTKFKEAPLPFIDNGETVDFKIHSQFKPKFFDRTGKALGEEVKIWKDSSMWITYKAQGYNKGMGIGCTLYIQSGQIDQLVTGNSQNCPYPNRDEVKPEVKQEIV
;
A
#
# COMPACT_ATOMS: atom_id res chain seq x y z
N MET A 1 11.04 9.87 12.56
CA MET A 1 10.81 9.25 11.26
C MET A 1 10.61 7.76 11.45
N HIS A 2 9.51 7.24 10.97
CA HIS A 2 9.12 5.87 11.27
C HIS A 2 9.13 5.05 9.99
N ILE A 3 10.12 4.17 9.86
CA ILE A 3 10.26 3.29 8.70
C ILE A 3 9.99 1.88 9.17
N LYS A 4 9.06 1.20 8.49
CA LYS A 4 8.65 -0.15 8.84
C LYS A 4 8.42 -0.98 7.60
N GLN A 5 8.45 -2.29 7.78
CA GLN A 5 8.16 -3.23 6.72
C GLN A 5 6.87 -3.96 7.04
N ILE A 6 6.00 -4.07 6.05
CA ILE A 6 4.71 -4.72 6.20
C ILE A 6 4.50 -5.72 5.07
N TYR A 7 3.90 -6.86 5.38
CA TYR A 7 3.60 -7.90 4.41
C TYR A 7 2.10 -8.01 4.22
N GLY A 8 1.67 -8.11 2.98
CA GLY A 8 0.26 -8.32 2.71
C GLY A 8 -0.01 -8.60 1.25
N THR A 9 -1.29 -8.61 0.91
CA THR A 9 -1.76 -8.87 -0.44
C THR A 9 -2.43 -7.63 -1.00
N ALA A 10 -2.09 -7.26 -2.21
CA ALA A 10 -2.64 -6.06 -2.83
C ALA A 10 -4.11 -6.29 -3.22
N LYS A 11 -5.01 -5.53 -2.64
CA LYS A 11 -6.41 -5.50 -3.06
C LYS A 11 -6.57 -4.62 -4.29
N TRP A 12 -5.85 -3.51 -4.31
CA TRP A 12 -5.77 -2.59 -5.45
C TRP A 12 -4.31 -2.23 -5.64
N SER A 13 -3.89 -2.13 -6.88
CA SER A 13 -2.47 -1.88 -7.17
C SER A 13 -2.32 -0.90 -8.32
N TYR A 14 -1.70 0.24 -8.03
CA TYR A 14 -1.21 1.21 -8.99
C TYR A 14 0.28 1.40 -8.75
N LEU A 15 1.01 0.28 -8.74
CA LEU A 15 2.44 0.29 -8.44
C LEU A 15 3.30 0.33 -9.70
N SER A 16 2.75 -0.16 -10.81
CA SER A 16 3.47 -0.16 -12.09
C SER A 16 3.07 1.03 -12.94
N ASP A 17 1.78 1.35 -12.95
CA ASP A 17 1.25 2.50 -13.64
C ASP A 17 0.54 3.38 -12.63
N PRO A 18 0.73 4.70 -12.71
CA PRO A 18 0.14 5.58 -11.71
C PRO A 18 -1.36 5.73 -11.89
N ASP A 19 -2.03 6.02 -10.77
CA ASP A 19 -3.43 6.42 -10.79
C ASP A 19 -3.46 7.91 -11.09
N GLU A 20 -4.09 8.29 -12.19
CA GLU A 20 -4.16 9.69 -12.62
C GLU A 20 -5.52 10.30 -12.38
N GLY A 21 -6.36 9.63 -11.58
CA GLY A 21 -7.66 10.16 -11.24
C GLY A 21 -7.59 11.45 -10.46
N PHE A 22 -8.63 12.28 -10.63
CA PHE A 22 -8.78 13.54 -9.89
C PHE A 22 -7.63 14.54 -10.12
N GLY A 23 -6.96 14.44 -11.27
CA GLY A 23 -5.90 15.37 -11.60
C GLY A 23 -4.60 15.21 -10.86
N SER A 24 -4.45 14.17 -10.07
CA SER A 24 -3.20 13.91 -9.39
C SER A 24 -2.65 12.56 -9.85
N ARG A 25 -1.32 12.50 -9.96
CA ARG A 25 -0.64 11.31 -10.41
C ARG A 25 0.05 10.68 -9.22
N LYS A 26 -0.41 9.50 -8.83
CA LYS A 26 0.12 8.81 -7.66
C LYS A 26 0.25 7.32 -7.92
N TYR A 27 1.32 6.76 -7.39
CA TYR A 27 1.45 5.31 -7.27
C TYR A 27 0.93 4.94 -5.89
N HIS A 28 0.06 3.94 -5.82
CA HIS A 28 -0.46 3.53 -4.52
C HIS A 28 -0.91 2.09 -4.54
N VAL A 29 -1.07 1.55 -3.36
CA VAL A 29 -1.54 0.20 -3.15
C VAL A 29 -2.44 0.18 -1.93
N VAL A 30 -3.48 -0.65 -1.97
CA VAL A 30 -4.25 -1.00 -0.79
C VAL A 30 -3.82 -2.42 -0.43
N LEU A 31 -3.12 -2.55 0.68
CA LEU A 31 -2.51 -3.80 1.10
C LEU A 31 -3.35 -4.43 2.22
N GLU A 32 -3.84 -5.64 1.96
CA GLU A 32 -4.64 -6.38 2.95
C GLU A 32 -3.71 -7.21 3.82
N VAL A 33 -3.81 -7.01 5.13
CA VAL A 33 -2.91 -7.62 6.11
C VAL A 33 -3.75 -8.34 7.16
N PRO A 34 -3.39 -9.56 7.57
CA PRO A 34 -4.10 -10.22 8.65
C PRO A 34 -4.07 -9.40 9.92
N LYS A 35 -5.16 -9.41 10.68
CA LYS A 35 -5.32 -8.56 11.86
C LYS A 35 -4.18 -8.73 12.86
N ASN A 36 -3.77 -9.97 13.13
CA ASN A 36 -2.73 -10.23 14.11
C ASN A 36 -1.38 -9.61 13.72
N GLU A 37 -1.13 -9.44 12.41
CA GLU A 37 0.11 -8.82 11.95
C GLU A 37 -0.07 -7.31 11.78
N ALA A 38 -1.30 -6.85 11.65
CA ALA A 38 -1.60 -5.43 11.45
C ALA A 38 -1.60 -4.62 12.74
N THR A 39 -1.83 -5.26 13.87
CA THR A 39 -2.06 -4.57 15.14
C THR A 39 -0.92 -3.62 15.50
N GLU A 40 0.31 -4.05 15.34
CA GLU A 40 1.47 -3.22 15.67
C GLU A 40 1.54 -1.99 14.77
N HIS A 41 1.28 -2.17 13.48
CA HIS A 41 1.30 -1.06 12.53
C HIS A 41 0.21 -0.04 12.84
N MET A 42 -0.98 -0.52 13.18
CA MET A 42 -2.08 0.38 13.55
C MET A 42 -1.75 1.17 14.82
N ALA A 43 -1.16 0.50 15.79
CA ALA A 43 -0.80 1.17 17.06
C ALA A 43 0.25 2.27 16.83
N ASP A 44 1.24 1.99 15.99
CA ASP A 44 2.28 2.97 15.67
C ASP A 44 1.71 4.18 14.94
N ILE A 45 0.79 3.94 14.00
CA ILE A 45 0.15 5.03 13.26
C ILE A 45 -0.65 5.90 14.23
N LYS A 46 -1.39 5.30 15.15
CA LYS A 46 -2.16 6.05 16.13
C LYS A 46 -1.27 6.87 17.06
N LYS A 47 -0.08 6.34 17.40
CA LYS A 47 0.88 7.10 18.18
C LYS A 47 1.38 8.33 17.43
N ILE A 48 1.63 8.18 16.14
CA ILE A 48 2.09 9.29 15.32
C ILE A 48 1.03 10.39 15.26
N VAL A 49 -0.23 10.01 15.06
CA VAL A 49 -1.33 10.98 15.05
C VAL A 49 -1.46 11.64 16.41
N GLY A 50 -1.36 10.86 17.49
CA GLY A 50 -1.42 11.41 18.84
C GLY A 50 -0.33 12.43 19.11
N ALA A 51 0.89 12.17 18.61
CA ALA A 51 2.00 13.11 18.78
C ALA A 51 1.73 14.42 18.05
N GLU A 52 1.11 14.36 16.85
CA GLU A 52 0.75 15.58 16.11
C GLU A 52 -0.30 16.39 16.85
N ILE A 53 -1.25 15.73 17.49
CA ILE A 53 -2.28 16.41 18.27
C ILE A 53 -1.62 17.15 19.44
N VAL A 54 -0.68 16.51 20.13
CA VAL A 54 0.04 17.13 21.24
C VAL A 54 0.83 18.34 20.74
N GLU A 55 1.52 18.22 19.61
CA GLU A 55 2.29 19.34 19.07
C GLU A 55 1.40 20.51 18.70
N GLN A 56 0.23 20.25 18.11
CA GLN A 56 -0.69 21.33 17.78
C GLN A 56 -1.20 22.01 19.04
N GLY A 57 -1.44 21.25 20.11
CA GLY A 57 -1.85 21.83 21.37
C GLY A 57 -0.82 22.78 21.94
N LYS A 58 0.47 22.51 21.71
CA LYS A 58 1.54 23.41 22.14
C LYS A 58 1.61 24.68 21.33
N THR A 59 1.35 24.60 20.03
CA THR A 59 1.45 25.75 19.14
C THR A 59 0.21 26.63 19.16
N THR A 60 -0.96 26.05 19.51
CA THR A 60 -2.21 26.81 19.56
C THR A 60 -2.96 26.47 20.86
N PRO A 61 -2.36 26.78 22.02
CA PRO A 61 -2.93 26.33 23.29
C PRO A 61 -4.30 26.94 23.61
N ASN A 62 -4.62 28.08 23.01
CA ASN A 62 -5.88 28.77 23.30
C ASN A 62 -6.91 28.58 22.19
N ALA A 63 -6.68 27.61 21.25
CA ALA A 63 -7.63 27.39 20.19
C ALA A 63 -8.94 26.87 20.78
N THR A 64 -10.04 27.46 20.39
CA THR A 64 -11.36 27.02 20.81
C THR A 64 -11.90 25.93 19.91
N THR A 65 -11.32 25.80 18.71
CA THR A 65 -11.74 24.80 17.73
C THR A 65 -11.09 23.48 18.07
N LYS A 66 -11.88 22.42 18.08
CA LYS A 66 -11.33 21.10 18.29
C LYS A 66 -10.47 20.69 17.10
N PHE A 67 -9.39 19.95 17.38
CA PHE A 67 -8.55 19.41 16.34
C PHE A 67 -9.34 18.36 15.58
N LYS A 68 -9.32 18.45 14.27
CA LYS A 68 -10.03 17.51 13.41
C LYS A 68 -9.08 16.43 13.00
N GLU A 69 -9.42 15.18 13.26
CA GLU A 69 -8.61 14.06 12.81
C GLU A 69 -9.00 13.69 11.38
N ALA A 70 -8.00 13.60 10.52
CA ALA A 70 -8.21 13.12 9.16
C ALA A 70 -8.39 11.61 9.19
N PRO A 71 -8.97 11.01 8.12
CA PRO A 71 -9.10 9.56 8.05
C PRO A 71 -7.73 8.89 8.17
N LEU A 72 -7.69 7.79 8.92
CA LEU A 72 -6.46 7.03 9.10
C LEU A 72 -6.11 6.30 7.79
N PRO A 73 -4.81 6.01 7.57
CA PRO A 73 -4.38 5.32 6.35
C PRO A 73 -4.62 3.81 6.42
N PHE A 74 -5.59 3.38 7.21
CA PHE A 74 -5.98 1.97 7.26
C PHE A 74 -7.46 1.85 7.60
N ILE A 75 -8.02 0.72 7.20
CA ILE A 75 -9.41 0.38 7.50
C ILE A 75 -9.41 -1.00 8.14
N ASP A 76 -9.91 -1.07 9.37
CA ASP A 76 -9.98 -2.33 10.11
C ASP A 76 -11.28 -3.04 9.72
N ASN A 77 -11.14 -4.20 9.06
CA ASN A 77 -12.29 -4.98 8.59
C ASN A 77 -12.61 -6.15 9.52
N GLY A 78 -11.98 -6.21 10.70
CA GLY A 78 -12.18 -7.30 11.65
C GLY A 78 -11.06 -8.31 11.59
N GLU A 79 -11.10 -9.21 10.62
CA GLU A 79 -10.07 -10.23 10.48
C GLU A 79 -8.87 -9.76 9.69
N THR A 80 -9.06 -8.76 8.85
CA THR A 80 -7.99 -8.16 8.07
C THR A 80 -8.05 -6.65 8.19
N VAL A 81 -6.94 -6.00 7.83
CA VAL A 81 -6.84 -4.55 7.83
C VAL A 81 -6.27 -4.12 6.49
N ASP A 82 -6.91 -3.12 5.87
CA ASP A 82 -6.45 -2.58 4.61
C ASP A 82 -5.59 -1.35 4.87
N PHE A 83 -4.34 -1.37 4.41
CA PHE A 83 -3.44 -0.23 4.55
C PHE A 83 -3.29 0.49 3.22
N LYS A 84 -3.43 1.82 3.24
CA LYS A 84 -3.25 2.66 2.06
C LYS A 84 -1.86 3.25 2.09
N ILE A 85 -1.05 2.89 1.10
CA ILE A 85 0.34 3.32 1.03
C ILE A 85 0.57 3.88 -0.35
N HIS A 86 1.23 5.05 -0.46
CA HIS A 86 1.37 5.69 -1.76
C HIS A 86 2.74 6.35 -1.94
N SER A 87 3.01 6.78 -3.18
CA SER A 87 4.26 7.44 -3.54
C SER A 87 4.01 8.36 -4.72
N GLN A 88 4.72 9.48 -4.77
CA GLN A 88 4.68 10.38 -5.91
C GLN A 88 5.50 9.83 -7.08
N PHE A 89 6.48 9.01 -6.78
CA PHE A 89 7.39 8.46 -7.77
C PHE A 89 7.20 6.96 -7.86
N LYS A 90 7.51 6.38 -9.02
CA LYS A 90 7.38 4.95 -9.21
C LYS A 90 8.25 4.23 -8.20
N PRO A 91 7.67 3.41 -7.30
CA PRO A 91 8.46 2.74 -6.28
C PRO A 91 9.29 1.62 -6.90
N LYS A 92 10.45 1.39 -6.31
CA LYS A 92 11.34 0.33 -6.76
C LYS A 92 10.93 -0.96 -6.08
N PHE A 93 10.70 -1.99 -6.89
CA PHE A 93 10.35 -3.31 -6.39
C PHE A 93 11.39 -4.32 -6.79
N PHE A 94 11.52 -5.35 -5.98
CA PHE A 94 12.46 -6.44 -6.17
C PHE A 94 11.69 -7.76 -6.23
N ASP A 95 12.24 -8.75 -6.91
CA ASP A 95 11.62 -10.08 -6.91
C ASP A 95 12.05 -10.83 -5.64
N ARG A 96 11.58 -12.08 -5.48
CA ARG A 96 11.88 -12.86 -4.28
C ARG A 96 13.36 -13.11 -4.08
N THR A 97 14.13 -13.07 -5.15
CA THR A 97 15.57 -13.29 -5.07
C THR A 97 16.36 -12.03 -4.77
N GLY A 98 15.68 -10.88 -4.73
CA GLY A 98 16.33 -9.60 -4.44
C GLY A 98 16.79 -8.86 -5.68
N LYS A 99 16.42 -9.32 -6.87
CA LYS A 99 16.76 -8.60 -8.10
C LYS A 99 15.70 -7.56 -8.41
N ALA A 100 16.12 -6.41 -8.89
CA ALA A 100 15.18 -5.35 -9.25
C ALA A 100 14.27 -5.82 -10.38
N LEU A 101 12.98 -5.54 -10.25
CA LEU A 101 12.02 -5.84 -11.31
C LEU A 101 12.23 -4.91 -12.49
N GLY A 102 12.09 -5.45 -13.70
CA GLY A 102 12.19 -4.65 -14.91
C GLY A 102 10.98 -3.75 -15.08
N GLU A 103 11.14 -2.74 -15.92
CA GLU A 103 10.07 -1.77 -16.17
C GLU A 103 8.86 -2.41 -16.83
N GLU A 104 9.06 -3.53 -17.51
CA GLU A 104 7.99 -4.21 -18.22
C GLU A 104 7.11 -5.06 -17.30
N VAL A 105 7.56 -5.30 -16.06
CA VAL A 105 6.81 -6.15 -15.13
C VAL A 105 5.68 -5.35 -14.51
N LYS A 106 4.46 -5.87 -14.63
CA LYS A 106 3.27 -5.23 -14.05
C LYS A 106 2.86 -5.94 -12.77
N ILE A 107 2.69 -5.18 -11.71
CA ILE A 107 2.27 -5.70 -10.42
C ILE A 107 0.78 -5.43 -10.30
N TRP A 108 -0.02 -6.48 -10.23
CA TRP A 108 -1.48 -6.37 -10.19
C TRP A 108 -2.03 -6.78 -8.84
N LYS A 109 -3.32 -6.54 -8.68
CA LYS A 109 -4.01 -6.95 -7.46
C LYS A 109 -3.84 -8.45 -7.23
N ASP A 110 -3.97 -8.86 -6.01
CA ASP A 110 -3.77 -10.23 -5.53
C ASP A 110 -2.31 -10.64 -5.47
N SER A 111 -1.37 -9.78 -5.88
CA SER A 111 0.05 -10.02 -5.64
C SER A 111 0.33 -9.85 -4.15
N SER A 112 1.15 -10.73 -3.58
CA SER A 112 1.58 -10.57 -2.20
C SER A 112 3.00 -10.02 -2.17
N MET A 113 3.31 -9.23 -1.15
CA MET A 113 4.55 -8.49 -1.14
C MET A 113 4.90 -7.96 0.24
N TRP A 114 6.17 -7.65 0.43
CA TRP A 114 6.66 -6.84 1.55
C TRP A 114 6.83 -5.42 1.05
N ILE A 115 6.33 -4.46 1.81
CA ILE A 115 6.52 -3.04 1.49
C ILE A 115 7.23 -2.38 2.66
N THR A 116 8.31 -1.66 2.36
CA THR A 116 8.94 -0.79 3.34
C THR A 116 8.31 0.57 3.17
N TYR A 117 7.68 1.06 4.23
CA TYR A 117 7.03 2.35 4.19
C TYR A 117 7.59 3.28 5.25
N LYS A 118 7.43 4.56 4.99
CA LYS A 118 7.74 5.62 5.94
C LYS A 118 6.43 6.23 6.39
N ALA A 119 6.18 6.20 7.69
CA ALA A 119 4.98 6.80 8.25
C ALA A 119 5.31 8.23 8.68
N GLN A 120 4.50 9.17 8.25
CA GLN A 120 4.72 10.57 8.55
C GLN A 120 3.43 11.23 8.99
N GLY A 121 3.45 11.82 10.18
CA GLY A 121 2.33 12.59 10.66
C GLY A 121 2.26 13.93 9.96
N TYR A 122 1.06 14.48 9.87
CA TYR A 122 0.87 15.79 9.30
C TYR A 122 -0.20 16.53 10.07
N ASN A 123 -0.10 17.86 10.03
CA ASN A 123 -1.04 18.77 10.66
C ASN A 123 -1.30 19.87 9.64
N LYS A 124 -2.43 19.77 8.96
CA LYS A 124 -2.81 20.74 7.94
C LYS A 124 -4.18 21.28 8.27
N GLY A 125 -4.55 22.38 7.64
CA GLY A 125 -5.84 22.99 7.89
C GLY A 125 -7.02 22.04 7.75
N MET A 126 -6.85 20.97 6.98
CA MET A 126 -7.90 19.98 6.78
C MET A 126 -7.92 18.89 7.86
N GLY A 127 -6.93 18.86 8.76
CA GLY A 127 -6.92 17.89 9.85
C GLY A 127 -5.54 17.40 10.20
N ILE A 128 -5.52 16.55 11.21
CA ILE A 128 -4.30 15.90 11.70
C ILE A 128 -4.37 14.43 11.32
N GLY A 129 -3.32 13.91 10.72
CA GLY A 129 -3.31 12.53 10.28
C GLY A 129 -1.92 11.98 10.09
N CYS A 130 -1.86 10.84 9.41
CA CYS A 130 -0.62 10.15 9.11
C CYS A 130 -0.69 9.62 7.69
N THR A 131 0.41 9.74 6.97
CA THR A 131 0.54 9.22 5.61
C THR A 131 1.60 8.15 5.59
N LEU A 132 1.35 7.09 4.83
CA LEU A 132 2.32 6.02 4.63
C LEU A 132 2.90 6.17 3.23
N TYR A 133 4.21 6.39 3.15
CA TYR A 133 4.91 6.56 1.89
C TYR A 133 5.70 5.31 1.54
N ILE A 134 5.56 4.82 0.32
CA ILE A 134 6.29 3.64 -0.14
C ILE A 134 7.75 4.03 -0.35
N GLN A 135 8.64 3.28 0.29
CA GLN A 135 10.08 3.44 0.06
C GLN A 135 10.55 2.44 -1.00
N SER A 136 10.13 1.20 -0.86
CA SER A 136 10.46 0.12 -1.78
C SER A 136 9.60 -1.09 -1.44
N GLY A 137 9.69 -2.14 -2.26
CA GLY A 137 8.97 -3.35 -1.97
C GLY A 137 9.64 -4.56 -2.55
N GLN A 138 9.21 -5.73 -2.09
CA GLN A 138 9.69 -7.00 -2.60
C GLN A 138 8.48 -7.90 -2.84
N ILE A 139 8.41 -8.48 -4.03
CA ILE A 139 7.29 -9.32 -4.40
C ILE A 139 7.50 -10.72 -3.84
N ASP A 140 6.45 -11.28 -3.23
CA ASP A 140 6.43 -12.67 -2.81
C ASP A 140 5.78 -13.52 -3.89
N GLN A 141 4.51 -13.23 -4.22
CA GLN A 141 3.79 -13.91 -5.28
C GLN A 141 3.30 -12.86 -6.26
N LEU A 142 3.77 -12.92 -7.49
CA LEU A 142 3.39 -11.93 -8.50
C LEU A 142 2.18 -12.40 -9.28
N VAL A 143 1.20 -11.51 -9.41
CA VAL A 143 0.05 -11.71 -10.30
C VAL A 143 0.15 -10.64 -11.38
N THR A 144 0.06 -11.06 -12.64
CA THR A 144 0.12 -10.15 -13.77
C THR A 144 -1.26 -9.92 -14.34
N GLY A 145 -1.42 -8.78 -15.01
CA GLY A 145 -2.72 -8.28 -15.40
C GLY A 145 -3.58 -9.20 -16.24
N ASN A 146 -2.97 -9.93 -17.17
CA ASN A 146 -3.76 -10.72 -18.11
C ASN A 146 -4.59 -11.80 -17.43
N SER A 147 -4.11 -12.35 -16.33
CA SER A 147 -4.83 -13.42 -15.67
C SER A 147 -5.99 -12.92 -14.84
N GLN A 148 -6.11 -11.62 -14.62
CA GLN A 148 -7.16 -11.06 -13.77
C GLN A 148 -8.33 -10.50 -14.55
N ASN A 149 -8.08 -9.95 -15.73
CA ASN A 149 -9.10 -9.23 -16.45
C ASN A 149 -9.85 -10.07 -17.44
N CYS A 150 -9.34 -11.26 -17.75
CA CYS A 150 -9.95 -12.14 -18.73
C CYS A 150 -10.56 -13.33 -18.00
N PRO A 151 -11.86 -13.63 -18.22
CA PRO A 151 -12.47 -14.80 -17.60
C PRO A 151 -11.99 -16.11 -18.21
N TYR A 152 -11.22 -16.04 -19.28
CA TYR A 152 -10.71 -17.22 -19.94
C TYR A 152 -9.22 -17.39 -19.65
N PRO A 153 -8.73 -18.63 -19.64
CA PRO A 153 -7.30 -18.85 -19.41
C PRO A 153 -6.45 -18.29 -20.54
N ASN A 154 -5.20 -17.99 -20.25
CA ASN A 154 -4.26 -17.58 -21.27
C ASN A 154 -3.85 -18.82 -22.05
N ARG A 155 -4.37 -18.98 -23.25
CA ARG A 155 -4.18 -20.19 -24.02
C ARG A 155 -2.77 -20.30 -24.60
N ASP A 156 -2.06 -19.19 -24.68
CA ASP A 156 -0.67 -19.22 -25.11
C ASP A 156 0.24 -19.84 -24.06
N GLU A 157 -0.16 -19.80 -22.81
CA GLU A 157 0.61 -20.40 -21.71
C GLU A 157 0.30 -21.88 -21.53
N VAL A 158 -0.82 -22.35 -22.08
CA VAL A 158 -1.23 -23.75 -21.99
C VAL A 158 -0.58 -24.51 -23.13
N LYS A 159 0.58 -25.00 -22.90
CA LYS A 159 1.32 -25.73 -23.92
C LYS A 159 1.57 -27.12 -23.47
N PRO A 160 1.66 -27.88 -24.10
CA PRO A 160 1.80 -28.74 -23.82
C PRO A 160 2.42 -29.47 -23.04
N GLU A 161 2.49 -29.06 -22.75
CA GLU A 161 2.64 -29.36 -22.08
C GLU A 161 2.13 -30.01 -21.94
N VAL A 162 2.04 -30.01 -22.51
CA VAL A 162 1.40 -29.94 -22.46
C VAL A 162 0.89 -30.33 -22.65
N LYS A 163 0.79 -30.59 -22.93
CA LYS A 163 0.14 -30.39 -23.01
C LYS A 163 -0.39 -30.96 -23.06
N GLN A 164 -0.47 -31.20 -23.13
CA GLN A 164 -1.17 -31.18 -23.05
C GLN A 164 -1.83 -31.59 -23.15
N GLU A 165 -1.96 -31.85 -23.36
CA GLU A 165 -2.80 -31.70 -23.49
C GLU A 165 -3.54 -31.60 -23.79
N ILE A 166 -3.54 -31.59 -24.31
CA ILE A 166 -4.26 -31.03 -24.68
C ILE A 166 -4.75 -30.98 -25.03
N VAL A 167 -4.77 -31.17 -25.49
CA VAL A 167 -5.41 -30.70 -25.75
C VAL A 167 -5.77 -30.56 -25.56
#